data_56379c3ef51d57be4c6ea41dba322093
#
_entry.id   56379c3ef51d57be4c6ea41dba322093
#
_cell.length_a   1.000
_cell.length_b   1.000
_cell.length_c   1.000
_cell.angle_alpha   90.00
_cell.angle_beta   90.00
_cell.angle_gamma   90.00
#
_symmetry.space_group_name_H-M   'P 1'
#
loop_
_entity.id
_entity.type
_entity.pdbx_description
1 polymer ?
#
loop_
_entity_poly.entity_id
_entity_poly.type
_entity_poly.pdbx_seq_one_letter_code
_entity_poly.pdbx_strand_id
1 'polypeptide(L)'
;MGGRGAYSFSRHVSGKWSGGLGPMVPQTLKDALGAKGSPIPIADAIVKTNPHFNRSFREYSENCQRCVVAYEMRRRGYDVTALPTYAGDTLPRVAHVSSDGKIYGRWKGAFRDAKPVNVGVPGNNKKAESGVIGNIEKQMKSFGPGSRGVVQIFYRGGGGHVFNVENSGGRIVYAEAQSGMVKNISKTMNHVDTGTVNLVRTDNLHISERAKNFVTTK
;
A
#
# COMPACT_ATOMS: atom_id res chain seq x y z
N MET A 1 3.60 -29.36 31.19
CA MET A 1 2.92 -29.48 29.89
C MET A 1 2.26 -28.14 29.61
N GLY A 2 2.92 -27.27 28.84
CA GLY A 2 2.45 -25.93 28.55
C GLY A 2 1.94 -25.84 27.12
N GLY A 3 0.62 -25.72 26.96
CA GLY A 3 -0.02 -25.54 25.68
C GLY A 3 0.38 -24.22 25.05
N ARG A 4 1.07 -24.25 23.92
CA ARG A 4 1.32 -23.08 23.08
C ARG A 4 0.02 -22.76 22.34
N GLY A 5 -0.68 -21.72 22.81
CA GLY A 5 -1.79 -21.15 22.09
C GLY A 5 -1.32 -20.60 20.75
N ALA A 6 -1.69 -21.23 19.66
CA ALA A 6 -1.55 -20.72 18.32
C ALA A 6 -2.42 -19.46 18.20
N TYR A 7 -1.82 -18.27 18.23
CA TYR A 7 -2.51 -17.03 17.87
C TYR A 7 -2.79 -17.07 16.36
N SER A 8 -3.93 -17.58 16.01
CA SER A 8 -4.52 -17.45 14.67
C SER A 8 -4.82 -15.96 14.44
N PHE A 9 -3.92 -15.24 13.78
CA PHE A 9 -4.19 -13.90 13.23
C PHE A 9 -4.95 -14.00 11.90
N SER A 10 -5.97 -14.84 11.87
CA SER A 10 -7.08 -14.69 10.95
C SER A 10 -7.97 -13.57 11.51
N ARG A 11 -7.53 -12.34 11.46
CA ARG A 11 -8.47 -11.23 11.52
C ARG A 11 -9.27 -11.27 10.23
N HIS A 12 -10.28 -12.12 10.20
CA HIS A 12 -11.47 -11.86 9.42
C HIS A 12 -11.91 -10.45 9.81
N VAL A 13 -11.60 -9.47 8.98
CA VAL A 13 -12.31 -8.22 9.04
C VAL A 13 -13.74 -8.61 8.74
N SER A 14 -14.58 -8.69 9.76
CA SER A 14 -15.99 -9.06 9.67
C SER A 14 -16.84 -7.95 9.05
N GLY A 15 -16.21 -7.05 8.29
CA GLY A 15 -16.88 -5.99 7.60
C GLY A 15 -17.85 -6.54 6.57
N LYS A 16 -19.08 -6.02 6.57
CA LYS A 16 -20.09 -6.29 5.55
C LYS A 16 -19.76 -5.50 4.27
N TRP A 17 -20.17 -6.02 3.13
CA TRP A 17 -20.27 -5.22 1.92
C TRP A 17 -21.54 -4.38 2.00
N SER A 18 -21.48 -3.11 1.56
CA SER A 18 -22.65 -2.22 1.60
C SER A 18 -23.76 -2.60 0.61
N GLY A 19 -23.51 -3.60 -0.23
CA GLY A 19 -24.50 -4.14 -1.19
C GLY A 19 -24.73 -3.24 -2.42
N GLY A 20 -23.96 -2.17 -2.58
CA GLY A 20 -24.01 -1.31 -3.76
C GLY A 20 -23.39 -1.97 -5.00
N LEU A 21 -23.81 -1.52 -6.18
CA LEU A 21 -23.10 -1.79 -7.42
C LEU A 21 -21.64 -1.35 -7.24
N GLY A 22 -20.69 -2.11 -7.79
CA GLY A 22 -19.28 -1.77 -7.72
C GLY A 22 -19.03 -0.34 -8.24
N PRO A 23 -17.94 0.33 -7.82
CA PRO A 23 -17.67 1.69 -8.24
C PRO A 23 -17.53 1.75 -9.75
N MET A 24 -18.08 2.80 -10.35
CA MET A 24 -17.81 3.08 -11.76
C MET A 24 -16.32 3.41 -11.91
N VAL A 25 -15.59 2.50 -12.53
CA VAL A 25 -14.19 2.74 -12.88
C VAL A 25 -14.17 3.80 -13.99
N PRO A 26 -13.39 4.88 -13.86
CA PRO A 26 -13.27 5.89 -14.91
C PRO A 26 -12.86 5.27 -16.26
N GLN A 27 -13.42 5.76 -17.35
CA GLN A 27 -13.16 5.18 -18.67
C GLN A 27 -11.74 5.45 -19.16
N THR A 28 -11.21 6.62 -18.87
CA THR A 28 -9.85 7.02 -19.24
C THR A 28 -9.00 7.39 -18.03
N LEU A 29 -7.69 7.38 -18.19
CA LEU A 29 -6.76 7.90 -17.18
C LEU A 29 -6.98 9.39 -16.90
N LYS A 30 -7.33 10.16 -17.93
CA LYS A 30 -7.63 11.59 -17.81
C LYS A 30 -8.85 11.82 -16.91
N ASP A 31 -9.91 11.03 -17.06
CA ASP A 31 -11.10 11.12 -16.23
C ASP A 31 -10.78 10.72 -14.77
N ALA A 32 -9.95 9.69 -14.61
CA ALA A 32 -9.55 9.21 -13.30
C ALA A 32 -8.71 10.20 -12.50
N LEU A 33 -7.85 10.96 -13.18
CA LEU A 33 -6.90 11.88 -12.55
C LEU A 33 -7.40 13.32 -12.48
N GLY A 34 -8.22 13.74 -13.44
CA GLY A 34 -8.62 15.14 -13.60
C GLY A 34 -7.43 16.07 -13.93
N ALA A 35 -7.59 17.34 -13.63
CA ALA A 35 -6.54 18.34 -13.85
C ALA A 35 -5.41 18.18 -12.80
N LYS A 36 -4.18 18.37 -13.24
CA LYS A 36 -3.02 18.39 -12.36
C LYS A 36 -2.88 19.78 -11.70
N GLY A 37 -2.90 19.80 -10.38
CA GLY A 37 -2.59 20.97 -9.56
C GLY A 37 -1.22 20.85 -8.87
N SER A 38 -1.07 21.49 -7.73
CA SER A 38 0.13 21.44 -6.91
C SER A 38 0.14 20.22 -5.99
N PRO A 39 1.32 19.61 -5.74
CA PRO A 39 1.48 18.60 -4.71
C PRO A 39 1.03 19.10 -3.34
N ILE A 40 0.34 18.26 -2.58
CA ILE A 40 -0.12 18.59 -1.23
C ILE A 40 0.84 18.00 -0.17
N PRO A 41 0.87 18.54 1.08
CA PRO A 41 1.68 18.01 2.17
C PRO A 41 1.42 16.52 2.45
N ILE A 42 2.42 15.83 3.01
CA ILE A 42 2.33 14.40 3.36
C ILE A 42 1.11 14.11 4.24
N ALA A 43 0.91 14.91 5.31
CA ALA A 43 -0.20 14.72 6.24
C ALA A 43 -1.57 14.82 5.54
N ASP A 44 -1.73 15.81 4.67
CA ASP A 44 -2.96 15.99 3.89
C ASP A 44 -3.19 14.83 2.91
N ALA A 45 -2.12 14.38 2.23
CA ALA A 45 -2.20 13.25 1.31
C ALA A 45 -2.64 11.97 2.04
N ILE A 46 -2.09 11.71 3.23
CA ILE A 46 -2.46 10.57 4.05
C ILE A 46 -3.97 10.57 4.36
N VAL A 47 -4.50 11.69 4.85
CA VAL A 47 -5.91 11.79 5.28
C VAL A 47 -6.87 11.80 4.10
N LYS A 48 -6.53 12.54 3.03
CA LYS A 48 -7.44 12.75 1.88
C LYS A 48 -7.47 11.59 0.89
N THR A 49 -6.58 10.61 1.00
CA THR A 49 -6.50 9.48 0.06
C THR A 49 -7.69 8.53 0.16
N ASN A 50 -8.13 8.21 1.38
CA ASN A 50 -9.23 7.27 1.64
C ASN A 50 -10.22 7.86 2.66
N PRO A 51 -10.95 8.94 2.31
CA PRO A 51 -11.76 9.70 3.26
C PRO A 51 -12.94 8.92 3.84
N HIS A 52 -13.34 7.84 3.16
CA HIS A 52 -14.44 6.97 3.60
C HIS A 52 -13.97 5.76 4.40
N PHE A 53 -12.72 5.75 4.87
CA PHE A 53 -12.21 4.63 5.68
C PHE A 53 -13.13 4.35 6.87
N ASN A 54 -13.65 3.13 6.91
CA ASN A 54 -14.44 2.62 8.02
C ASN A 54 -14.18 1.12 8.17
N ARG A 55 -13.79 0.70 9.36
CA ARG A 55 -13.47 -0.70 9.65
C ARG A 55 -14.67 -1.64 9.54
N SER A 56 -15.88 -1.11 9.62
CA SER A 56 -17.13 -1.89 9.49
C SER A 56 -17.45 -2.24 8.04
N PHE A 57 -16.84 -1.56 7.07
CA PHE A 57 -17.06 -1.79 5.65
C PHE A 57 -15.77 -2.20 4.95
N ARG A 58 -15.82 -3.31 4.25
CA ARG A 58 -14.67 -3.90 3.55
C ARG A 58 -14.20 -3.05 2.38
N GLU A 59 -15.10 -2.31 1.77
CA GLU A 59 -14.86 -1.49 0.58
C GLU A 59 -13.68 -0.54 0.79
N TYR A 60 -13.58 0.08 1.96
CA TYR A 60 -12.56 1.08 2.29
C TYR A 60 -11.53 0.58 3.32
N SER A 61 -11.74 -0.59 3.91
CA SER A 61 -10.80 -1.19 4.86
C SER A 61 -9.93 -2.31 4.25
N GLU A 62 -10.23 -2.74 3.01
CA GLU A 62 -9.44 -3.74 2.26
C GLU A 62 -8.90 -3.20 0.92
N ASN A 63 -8.89 -1.89 0.71
CA ASN A 63 -8.47 -1.23 -0.54
C ASN A 63 -7.02 -0.72 -0.53
N CYS A 64 -6.11 -1.29 0.25
CA CYS A 64 -4.73 -0.82 0.41
C CYS A 64 -3.99 -0.63 -0.94
N GLN A 65 -4.20 -1.51 -1.93
CA GLN A 65 -3.60 -1.39 -3.24
C GLN A 65 -4.06 -0.13 -4.00
N ARG A 66 -5.29 0.32 -3.78
CA ARG A 66 -5.83 1.56 -4.35
C ARG A 66 -5.31 2.77 -3.60
N CYS A 67 -5.21 2.66 -2.29
CA CYS A 67 -4.70 3.73 -1.44
C CYS A 67 -3.26 4.11 -1.78
N VAL A 68 -2.36 3.15 -2.03
CA VAL A 68 -0.97 3.48 -2.36
C VAL A 68 -0.83 4.19 -3.70
N VAL A 69 -1.69 3.87 -4.68
CA VAL A 69 -1.73 4.58 -5.96
C VAL A 69 -2.32 5.97 -5.80
N ALA A 70 -3.47 6.10 -5.12
CA ALA A 70 -4.12 7.39 -4.90
C ALA A 70 -3.21 8.36 -4.11
N TYR A 71 -2.52 7.86 -3.08
CA TYR A 71 -1.54 8.65 -2.33
C TYR A 71 -0.44 9.20 -3.25
N GLU A 72 0.18 8.35 -4.07
CA GLU A 72 1.22 8.79 -5.00
C GLU A 72 0.68 9.81 -6.01
N MET A 73 -0.56 9.64 -6.51
CA MET A 73 -1.17 10.63 -7.40
C MET A 73 -1.38 11.97 -6.69
N ARG A 74 -1.84 11.99 -5.44
CA ARG A 74 -1.95 13.22 -4.64
C ARG A 74 -0.61 13.91 -4.44
N ARG A 75 0.44 13.13 -4.17
CA ARG A 75 1.80 13.65 -4.04
C ARG A 75 2.38 14.16 -5.36
N ARG A 76 1.76 13.83 -6.50
CA ARG A 76 2.06 14.39 -7.82
C ARG A 76 1.19 15.59 -8.20
N GLY A 77 0.21 15.97 -7.36
CA GLY A 77 -0.66 17.12 -7.56
C GLY A 77 -2.04 16.82 -8.12
N TYR A 78 -2.46 15.55 -8.20
CA TYR A 78 -3.82 15.20 -8.62
C TYR A 78 -4.77 15.14 -7.41
N ASP A 79 -5.96 15.73 -7.52
CA ASP A 79 -6.98 15.66 -6.45
C ASP A 79 -7.89 14.43 -6.64
N VAL A 80 -7.37 13.28 -6.26
CA VAL A 80 -8.02 11.98 -6.41
C VAL A 80 -8.21 11.28 -5.07
N THR A 81 -9.16 10.35 -5.02
CA THR A 81 -9.35 9.42 -3.91
C THR A 81 -9.16 7.97 -4.37
N ALA A 82 -8.87 7.08 -3.43
CA ALA A 82 -8.81 5.66 -3.70
C ALA A 82 -10.21 5.12 -3.98
N LEU A 83 -10.37 4.36 -5.06
CA LEU A 83 -11.59 3.61 -5.31
C LEU A 83 -11.83 2.57 -4.19
N PRO A 84 -13.09 2.26 -3.83
CA PRO A 84 -13.39 1.17 -2.92
C PRO A 84 -13.13 -0.19 -3.57
N THR A 85 -12.88 -1.23 -2.77
CA THR A 85 -13.03 -2.62 -3.21
C THR A 85 -14.51 -2.99 -3.24
N TYR A 86 -14.88 -4.07 -3.94
CA TYR A 86 -16.25 -4.54 -4.02
C TYR A 86 -16.30 -6.07 -4.16
N ALA A 87 -17.45 -6.65 -3.90
CA ALA A 87 -17.67 -8.08 -4.11
C ALA A 87 -17.48 -8.42 -5.60
N GLY A 88 -16.64 -9.40 -5.91
CA GLY A 88 -16.27 -9.75 -7.29
C GLY A 88 -15.15 -8.90 -7.90
N ASP A 89 -14.50 -8.04 -7.10
CA ASP A 89 -13.34 -7.26 -7.56
C ASP A 89 -12.25 -8.15 -8.14
N THR A 90 -11.80 -7.81 -9.33
CA THR A 90 -10.72 -8.52 -10.03
C THR A 90 -9.32 -8.17 -9.52
N LEU A 91 -9.19 -7.13 -8.67
CA LEU A 91 -7.93 -6.87 -7.97
C LEU A 91 -7.74 -7.93 -6.89
N PRO A 92 -6.81 -8.89 -7.06
CA PRO A 92 -6.60 -9.88 -6.01
C PRO A 92 -6.16 -9.18 -4.74
N ARG A 93 -6.57 -9.72 -3.61
CA ARG A 93 -5.99 -9.34 -2.32
C ARG A 93 -4.47 -9.48 -2.40
N VAL A 94 -3.72 -8.67 -1.66
CA VAL A 94 -2.24 -8.74 -1.57
C VAL A 94 -1.76 -10.13 -1.09
N ALA A 95 -2.68 -11.05 -0.86
CA ALA A 95 -2.46 -12.38 -0.28
C ALA A 95 -1.97 -13.46 -1.26
N HIS A 96 -1.76 -13.19 -2.54
CA HIS A 96 -1.27 -14.21 -3.47
C HIS A 96 0.24 -14.12 -3.67
N VAL A 97 0.94 -15.00 -2.98
CA VAL A 97 2.20 -15.55 -3.49
C VAL A 97 1.79 -16.64 -4.47
N SER A 98 2.12 -16.52 -5.74
CA SER A 98 1.92 -17.62 -6.69
C SER A 98 2.85 -18.79 -6.35
N SER A 99 2.52 -19.97 -6.85
CA SER A 99 3.34 -21.19 -6.70
C SER A 99 4.78 -21.05 -7.18
N ASP A 100 5.08 -20.02 -8.01
CA ASP A 100 6.43 -19.68 -8.49
C ASP A 100 7.13 -18.62 -7.61
N GLY A 101 6.58 -18.28 -6.45
CA GLY A 101 7.13 -17.29 -5.52
C GLY A 101 6.98 -15.84 -5.98
N LYS A 102 6.32 -15.58 -7.09
CA LYS A 102 6.11 -14.21 -7.57
C LYS A 102 4.99 -13.53 -6.83
N ILE A 103 5.29 -12.35 -6.35
CA ILE A 103 4.41 -11.51 -5.56
C ILE A 103 3.60 -10.63 -6.50
N TYR A 104 2.33 -10.93 -6.65
CA TYR A 104 1.42 -10.17 -7.50
C TYR A 104 0.65 -9.11 -6.72
N GLY A 105 1.27 -7.93 -6.53
CA GLY A 105 0.53 -6.73 -6.22
C GLY A 105 0.13 -6.04 -7.54
N ARG A 106 -1.13 -6.07 -7.93
CA ARG A 106 -1.59 -5.42 -9.18
C ARG A 106 -1.42 -3.90 -9.18
N TRP A 107 -1.29 -3.28 -8.01
CA TRP A 107 -1.00 -1.86 -7.86
C TRP A 107 0.26 -1.41 -8.65
N LYS A 108 1.24 -2.31 -8.82
CA LYS A 108 2.44 -2.04 -9.61
C LYS A 108 2.10 -1.72 -11.07
N GLY A 109 1.02 -2.29 -11.58
CA GLY A 109 0.55 -2.00 -12.93
C GLY A 109 0.09 -0.55 -13.15
N ALA A 110 -0.14 0.24 -12.10
CA ALA A 110 -0.40 1.68 -12.22
C ALA A 110 0.83 2.48 -12.63
N PHE A 111 2.01 1.89 -12.56
CA PHE A 111 3.30 2.51 -12.91
C PHE A 111 4.00 1.68 -13.98
N ARG A 112 4.59 2.37 -14.98
CA ARG A 112 5.40 1.69 -16.00
C ARG A 112 6.74 1.28 -15.38
N ASP A 113 7.20 0.10 -15.74
CA ASP A 113 8.53 -0.42 -15.36
C ASP A 113 8.79 -0.50 -13.84
N ALA A 114 7.72 -0.66 -13.05
CA ALA A 114 7.83 -0.81 -11.60
C ALA A 114 8.62 -2.08 -11.23
N LYS A 115 9.84 -1.90 -10.72
CA LYS A 115 10.74 -2.99 -10.33
C LYS A 115 10.85 -3.07 -8.80
N PRO A 116 10.45 -4.18 -8.17
CA PRO A 116 10.63 -4.38 -6.75
C PRO A 116 12.10 -4.65 -6.41
N VAL A 117 12.54 -4.08 -5.29
CA VAL A 117 13.80 -4.42 -4.63
C VAL A 117 13.45 -5.21 -3.38
N ASN A 118 14.01 -6.39 -3.21
CA ASN A 118 13.86 -7.14 -1.96
C ASN A 118 14.66 -6.44 -0.86
N VAL A 119 14.00 -6.05 0.20
CA VAL A 119 14.57 -5.43 1.42
C VAL A 119 14.38 -6.33 2.64
N GLY A 120 13.89 -7.54 2.42
CA GLY A 120 13.62 -8.53 3.45
C GLY A 120 14.88 -9.05 4.11
N VAL A 121 14.70 -9.53 5.34
CA VAL A 121 15.73 -10.22 6.14
C VAL A 121 15.09 -11.49 6.70
N PRO A 122 15.56 -12.69 6.35
CA PRO A 122 15.02 -13.94 6.89
C PRO A 122 15.19 -14.03 8.41
N GLY A 123 14.29 -14.76 9.08
CA GLY A 123 14.45 -15.10 10.51
C GLY A 123 13.25 -14.77 11.39
N ASN A 124 12.34 -13.90 10.99
CA ASN A 124 11.08 -13.59 11.70
C ASN A 124 11.25 -13.31 13.22
N ASN A 125 12.33 -12.64 13.58
CA ASN A 125 12.66 -12.24 14.95
C ASN A 125 12.99 -10.74 15.01
N LYS A 126 13.21 -10.19 16.21
CA LYS A 126 13.48 -8.77 16.41
C LYS A 126 14.68 -8.24 15.63
N LYS A 127 15.73 -9.03 15.46
CA LYS A 127 16.89 -8.66 14.65
C LYS A 127 16.52 -8.53 13.17
N ALA A 128 15.76 -9.50 12.65
CA ALA A 128 15.27 -9.46 11.27
C ALA A 128 14.29 -8.29 11.03
N GLU A 129 13.36 -8.04 11.97
CA GLU A 129 12.45 -6.90 11.92
C GLU A 129 13.21 -5.56 11.84
N SER A 130 14.21 -5.37 12.71
CA SER A 130 15.07 -4.17 12.69
C SER A 130 15.90 -4.08 11.41
N GLY A 131 16.40 -5.22 10.92
CA GLY A 131 17.14 -5.31 9.67
C GLY A 131 16.32 -4.88 8.45
N VAL A 132 15.05 -5.31 8.37
CA VAL A 132 14.11 -4.88 7.31
C VAL A 132 13.91 -3.37 7.35
N ILE A 133 13.64 -2.81 8.53
CA ILE A 133 13.45 -1.36 8.68
C ILE A 133 14.72 -0.61 8.22
N GLY A 134 15.89 -1.05 8.67
CA GLY A 134 17.17 -0.46 8.26
C GLY A 134 17.41 -0.55 6.75
N ASN A 135 17.05 -1.66 6.10
CA ASN A 135 17.16 -1.84 4.66
C ASN A 135 16.22 -0.89 3.89
N ILE A 136 14.96 -0.74 4.33
CA ILE A 136 14.01 0.21 3.74
C ILE A 136 14.57 1.62 3.85
N GLU A 137 15.01 2.03 5.03
CA GLU A 137 15.53 3.38 5.27
C GLU A 137 16.81 3.66 4.46
N LYS A 138 17.74 2.71 4.43
CA LYS A 138 18.96 2.80 3.62
C LYS A 138 18.62 2.99 2.14
N GLN A 139 17.70 2.17 1.63
CA GLN A 139 17.28 2.24 0.22
C GLN A 139 16.58 3.56 -0.09
N MET A 140 15.68 4.04 0.78
CA MET A 140 15.01 5.32 0.59
C MET A 140 15.98 6.52 0.68
N LYS A 141 16.97 6.45 1.57
CA LYS A 141 18.04 7.46 1.66
C LYS A 141 18.90 7.49 0.40
N SER A 142 19.22 6.32 -0.19
CA SER A 142 19.98 6.24 -1.44
C SER A 142 19.23 6.80 -2.66
N PHE A 143 17.90 6.81 -2.63
CA PHE A 143 17.09 7.46 -3.66
C PHE A 143 17.10 8.99 -3.58
N GLY A 144 17.52 9.54 -2.44
CA GLY A 144 17.61 10.97 -2.18
C GLY A 144 16.36 11.61 -1.58
N PRO A 145 16.47 12.86 -1.10
CA PRO A 145 15.35 13.61 -0.55
C PRO A 145 14.22 13.79 -1.56
N GLY A 146 12.96 13.69 -1.09
CA GLY A 146 11.77 13.81 -1.94
C GLY A 146 11.37 12.50 -2.64
N SER A 147 12.20 11.45 -2.56
CA SER A 147 11.85 10.15 -3.13
C SER A 147 10.66 9.51 -2.40
N ARG A 148 9.85 8.78 -3.16
CA ARG A 148 8.66 8.06 -2.68
C ARG A 148 8.65 6.65 -3.20
N GLY A 149 8.05 5.77 -2.40
CA GLY A 149 7.92 4.36 -2.75
C GLY A 149 6.74 3.69 -2.08
N VAL A 150 6.56 2.44 -2.41
CA VAL A 150 5.57 1.54 -1.79
C VAL A 150 6.30 0.35 -1.21
N VAL A 151 6.04 0.07 0.05
CA VAL A 151 6.49 -1.14 0.73
C VAL A 151 5.37 -2.17 0.66
N GLN A 152 5.71 -3.38 0.23
CA GLN A 152 4.82 -4.54 0.22
C GLN A 152 5.31 -5.57 1.23
N ILE A 153 4.40 -6.02 2.08
CA ILE A 153 4.63 -6.99 3.15
C ILE A 153 3.64 -8.15 3.06
N PHE A 154 4.06 -9.31 3.56
CA PHE A 154 3.18 -10.44 3.83
C PHE A 154 3.21 -10.77 5.31
N TYR A 155 2.07 -11.19 5.84
CA TYR A 155 1.96 -11.59 7.24
C TYR A 155 2.20 -13.08 7.41
N ARG A 156 2.85 -13.47 8.50
CA ARG A 156 3.12 -14.88 8.85
C ARG A 156 1.84 -15.74 8.97
N GLY A 157 0.72 -15.11 9.32
CA GLY A 157 -0.59 -15.74 9.40
C GLY A 157 -1.40 -15.72 8.09
N GLY A 158 -0.77 -15.36 6.97
CA GLY A 158 -1.41 -15.18 5.68
C GLY A 158 -1.92 -13.77 5.44
N GLY A 159 -2.18 -13.47 4.17
CA GLY A 159 -2.51 -12.12 3.72
C GLY A 159 -1.30 -11.21 3.60
N GLY A 160 -1.53 -10.01 3.11
CA GLY A 160 -0.48 -9.01 2.92
C GLY A 160 -1.04 -7.60 2.97
N HIS A 161 -0.13 -6.64 2.93
CA HIS A 161 -0.45 -5.22 2.94
C HIS A 161 0.54 -4.42 2.12
N VAL A 162 0.12 -3.25 1.66
CA VAL A 162 0.97 -2.27 1.00
C VAL A 162 0.74 -0.90 1.62
N PHE A 163 1.80 -0.13 1.77
CA PHE A 163 1.75 1.24 2.27
C PHE A 163 2.86 2.08 1.65
N ASN A 164 2.70 3.41 1.68
CA ASN A 164 3.67 4.31 1.10
C ASN A 164 4.81 4.64 2.08
N VAL A 165 5.96 4.98 1.51
CA VAL A 165 7.12 5.47 2.24
C VAL A 165 7.71 6.67 1.50
N GLU A 166 8.11 7.71 2.24
CA GLU A 166 8.75 8.91 1.68
C GLU A 166 10.05 9.26 2.42
N ASN A 167 11.02 9.75 1.67
CA ASN A 167 12.20 10.41 2.22
C ASN A 167 11.94 11.94 2.27
N SER A 168 11.44 12.41 3.38
CA SER A 168 11.13 13.82 3.62
C SER A 168 12.35 14.55 4.18
N GLY A 169 13.23 15.02 3.30
CA GLY A 169 14.42 15.76 3.71
C GLY A 169 15.42 14.94 4.57
N GLY A 170 15.54 13.64 4.32
CA GLY A 170 16.39 12.72 5.08
C GLY A 170 15.63 11.93 6.17
N ARG A 171 14.45 12.38 6.59
CA ARG A 171 13.57 11.66 7.50
C ARG A 171 12.65 10.71 6.71
N ILE A 172 12.65 9.44 7.06
CA ILE A 172 11.78 8.45 6.45
C ILE A 172 10.40 8.46 7.13
N VAL A 173 9.35 8.67 6.34
CA VAL A 173 7.95 8.70 6.77
C VAL A 173 7.22 7.51 6.15
N TYR A 174 6.56 6.72 6.96
CA TYR A 174 5.72 5.62 6.52
C TYR A 174 4.25 6.06 6.54
N ALA A 175 3.65 6.18 5.37
CA ALA A 175 2.29 6.69 5.19
C ALA A 175 1.29 5.54 5.06
N GLU A 176 0.39 5.42 6.02
CA GLU A 176 -0.73 4.47 6.01
C GLU A 176 -1.99 5.19 5.48
N ALA A 177 -2.01 5.41 4.17
CA ALA A 177 -3.07 6.17 3.53
C ALA A 177 -4.44 5.45 3.52
N GLN A 178 -4.47 4.14 3.77
CA GLN A 178 -5.74 3.41 3.92
C GLN A 178 -6.52 3.84 5.17
N SER A 179 -5.84 3.98 6.28
CA SER A 179 -6.46 4.38 7.56
C SER A 179 -6.19 5.83 7.96
N GLY A 180 -5.57 6.62 7.10
CA GLY A 180 -5.35 8.04 7.33
C GLY A 180 -4.30 8.37 8.40
N MET A 181 -3.27 7.53 8.58
CA MET A 181 -2.31 7.66 9.68
C MET A 181 -0.85 7.58 9.23
N VAL A 182 0.05 8.18 10.00
CA VAL A 182 1.48 7.83 9.95
C VAL A 182 1.66 6.47 10.62
N LYS A 183 2.30 5.54 9.91
CA LYS A 183 2.45 4.15 10.33
C LYS A 183 3.58 3.98 11.35
N ASN A 184 3.31 3.29 12.43
CA ASN A 184 4.35 2.78 13.31
C ASN A 184 4.94 1.51 12.70
N ILE A 185 6.06 1.64 12.01
CA ILE A 185 6.66 0.54 11.25
C ILE A 185 7.13 -0.61 12.17
N SER A 186 7.68 -0.32 13.36
CA SER A 186 8.14 -1.35 14.28
C SER A 186 6.99 -2.24 14.77
N LYS A 187 5.83 -1.65 15.08
CA LYS A 187 4.62 -2.42 15.44
C LYS A 187 4.11 -3.27 14.27
N THR A 188 4.24 -2.76 13.06
CA THR A 188 3.83 -3.49 11.85
C THR A 188 4.69 -4.73 11.64
N MET A 189 6.02 -4.60 11.77
CA MET A 189 6.95 -5.70 11.52
C MET A 189 6.77 -6.91 12.44
N ASN A 190 6.19 -6.75 13.63
CA ASN A 190 5.96 -7.85 14.57
C ASN A 190 5.15 -9.03 13.99
N HIS A 191 4.42 -8.84 12.92
CA HIS A 191 3.56 -9.86 12.30
C HIS A 191 3.98 -10.22 10.87
N VAL A 192 5.00 -9.56 10.36
CA VAL A 192 5.45 -9.69 8.98
C VAL A 192 6.35 -10.91 8.83
N ASP A 193 6.21 -11.63 7.71
CA ASP A 193 7.24 -12.53 7.22
C ASP A 193 8.39 -11.68 6.66
N THR A 194 9.40 -11.48 7.50
CA THR A 194 10.47 -10.52 7.26
C THR A 194 11.33 -10.85 6.02
N GLY A 195 11.31 -12.07 5.53
CA GLY A 195 11.99 -12.49 4.30
C GLY A 195 11.32 -12.00 3.02
N THR A 196 10.04 -11.61 3.08
CA THR A 196 9.20 -11.34 1.90
C THR A 196 8.98 -9.86 1.59
N VAL A 197 9.67 -8.95 2.29
CA VAL A 197 9.43 -7.51 2.18
C VAL A 197 10.06 -6.94 0.92
N ASN A 198 9.26 -6.22 0.14
CA ASN A 198 9.71 -5.57 -1.08
C ASN A 198 9.43 -4.06 -1.05
N LEU A 199 10.30 -3.30 -1.69
CA LEU A 199 10.18 -1.86 -1.90
C LEU A 199 10.18 -1.56 -3.39
N VAL A 200 9.27 -0.69 -3.84
CA VAL A 200 9.26 -0.15 -5.19
C VAL A 200 9.33 1.37 -5.09
N ARG A 201 10.31 2.00 -5.72
CA ARG A 201 10.33 3.45 -5.91
C ARG A 201 9.25 3.83 -6.92
N THR A 202 8.45 4.86 -6.65
CA THR A 202 7.32 5.25 -7.48
C THR A 202 7.42 6.68 -8.04
N ASP A 203 8.07 7.61 -7.34
CA ASP A 203 8.13 9.04 -7.72
C ASP A 203 8.73 9.30 -9.10
N ASN A 204 9.66 8.45 -9.54
CA ASN A 204 10.37 8.57 -10.81
C ASN A 204 9.76 7.74 -11.96
N LEU A 205 8.65 7.04 -11.73
CA LEU A 205 7.99 6.21 -12.73
C LEU A 205 6.88 6.96 -13.46
N HIS A 206 6.67 6.63 -14.72
CA HIS A 206 5.53 7.11 -15.48
C HIS A 206 4.24 6.40 -15.06
N ILE A 207 3.14 7.15 -15.02
CA ILE A 207 1.81 6.61 -14.74
C ILE A 207 1.34 5.82 -15.97
N SER A 208 0.76 4.64 -15.76
CA SER A 208 0.16 3.83 -16.82
C SER A 208 -1.36 4.03 -16.88
N GLU A 209 -1.97 3.67 -18.01
CA GLU A 209 -3.44 3.66 -18.17
C GLU A 209 -4.17 2.84 -17.10
N ARG A 210 -3.50 1.83 -16.53
CA ARG A 210 -4.10 1.00 -15.49
C ARG A 210 -4.33 1.75 -14.17
N ALA A 211 -3.71 2.92 -13.98
CA ALA A 211 -3.94 3.74 -12.78
C ALA A 211 -5.41 4.13 -12.61
N LYS A 212 -6.17 4.25 -13.70
CA LYS A 212 -7.62 4.51 -13.66
C LYS A 212 -8.43 3.47 -12.86
N ASN A 213 -7.91 2.26 -12.68
CA ASN A 213 -8.57 1.20 -11.90
C ASN A 213 -8.38 1.35 -10.38
N PHE A 214 -7.62 2.33 -9.95
CA PHE A 214 -7.24 2.51 -8.55
C PHE A 214 -7.79 3.80 -7.95
N VAL A 215 -8.04 4.81 -8.79
CA VAL A 215 -8.34 6.17 -8.34
C VAL A 215 -9.52 6.78 -9.10
N THR A 216 -10.15 7.76 -8.48
CA THR A 216 -11.17 8.62 -9.10
C THR A 216 -10.99 10.05 -8.63
N THR A 217 -11.36 11.02 -9.46
CA THR A 217 -11.61 12.40 -9.03
C THR A 217 -12.75 12.41 -8.01
N LYS A 218 -12.79 13.45 -7.16
CA LYS A 218 -13.89 13.65 -6.23
C LYS A 218 -15.15 14.06 -6.96
#